data_ec92a9178a39da2a5d4c7bd2248ae13c
#
_entry.id   ec92a9178a39da2a5d4c7bd2248ae13c
#
_cell.length_a   1.000
_cell.length_b   1.000
_cell.length_c   1.000
_cell.angle_alpha   90.00
_cell.angle_beta   90.00
_cell.angle_gamma   90.00
#
_symmetry.space_group_name_H-M   'P 1'
#
loop_
_entity.id
_entity.type
_entity.pdbx_description
1 polymer ?
#
loop_
_entity_poly.entity_id
_entity_poly.type
_entity_poly.pdbx_seq_one_letter_code
_entity_poly.pdbx_strand_id
1 'polypeptide(L)'
;DLSQYKLVHEVIEKIDKPEEKKMRLSVIAIPNEIISSYEELAADCRLQIVALDYSGNAIKQLMLREIPGDIKATIKIDETISTITVMDGDIIKLQRNVNYGLADAIEEIQDSELFGEYLSFTDAVDVARRKTCLELKSDVIQPEIENAERDDMGHEIDSERFKKLRANVNYTLANLVSSLGRVIDYYQSRNVDRPIDRIFLVGLGADFSGLSKLLTNELNYKVI
;
A
#
# COMPACT_ATOMS: atom_id res chain seq x y z
N ASP A 1 23.23 -2.51 -18.68
CA ASP A 1 24.46 -3.21 -18.28
C ASP A 1 24.24 -3.83 -16.89
N LEU A 2 24.33 -5.17 -16.81
CA LEU A 2 24.13 -5.92 -15.56
C LEU A 2 25.24 -5.67 -14.52
N SER A 3 26.39 -5.13 -14.93
CA SER A 3 27.47 -4.79 -13.99
C SER A 3 27.09 -3.68 -12.99
N GLN A 4 26.07 -2.89 -13.31
CA GLN A 4 25.57 -1.83 -12.45
C GLN A 4 24.58 -2.33 -11.38
N TYR A 5 24.28 -3.65 -11.36
CA TYR A 5 23.29 -4.24 -10.46
C TYR A 5 23.92 -5.37 -9.64
N LYS A 6 23.55 -5.42 -8.37
CA LYS A 6 23.71 -6.61 -7.54
C LYS A 6 22.54 -7.53 -7.79
N LEU A 7 22.82 -8.76 -8.25
CA LEU A 7 21.80 -9.77 -8.46
C LEU A 7 21.75 -10.72 -7.26
N VAL A 8 20.56 -10.91 -6.72
CA VAL A 8 20.26 -11.89 -5.68
C VAL A 8 19.16 -12.81 -6.19
N HIS A 9 19.22 -14.09 -5.90
CA HIS A 9 18.20 -15.03 -6.31
C HIS A 9 17.80 -15.98 -5.17
N GLU A 10 16.53 -16.36 -5.19
CA GLU A 10 15.95 -17.39 -4.34
C GLU A 10 15.31 -18.47 -5.22
N VAL A 11 15.56 -19.75 -4.91
CA VAL A 11 14.90 -20.87 -5.60
C VAL A 11 13.49 -21.01 -5.04
N ILE A 12 12.48 -20.68 -5.85
CA ILE A 12 11.07 -20.78 -5.46
C ILE A 12 10.57 -22.22 -5.56
N GLU A 13 10.93 -22.92 -6.64
CA GLU A 13 10.40 -24.23 -6.94
C GLU A 13 11.39 -25.02 -7.80
N LYS A 14 11.59 -26.30 -7.47
CA LYS A 14 12.29 -27.25 -8.31
C LYS A 14 11.28 -28.23 -8.90
N ILE A 15 11.15 -28.23 -10.21
CA ILE A 15 10.32 -29.17 -10.96
C ILE A 15 11.25 -30.26 -11.49
N ASP A 16 11.25 -31.42 -10.82
CA ASP A 16 12.06 -32.58 -11.20
C ASP A 16 11.14 -33.68 -11.73
N LYS A 17 10.77 -33.57 -13.01
CA LYS A 17 10.02 -34.60 -13.72
C LYS A 17 10.98 -35.41 -14.58
N PRO A 18 10.70 -36.72 -14.87
CA PRO A 18 11.61 -37.57 -15.65
C PRO A 18 11.99 -36.96 -16.99
N GLU A 19 11.11 -36.18 -17.60
CA GLU A 19 11.32 -35.57 -18.92
C GLU A 19 11.63 -34.08 -18.86
N GLU A 20 11.59 -33.44 -17.68
CA GLU A 20 11.72 -31.99 -17.57
C GLU A 20 12.32 -31.58 -16.21
N LYS A 21 13.56 -31.07 -16.24
CA LYS A 21 14.17 -30.46 -15.05
C LYS A 21 14.15 -28.95 -15.18
N LYS A 22 13.30 -28.29 -14.39
CA LYS A 22 13.19 -26.82 -14.37
C LYS A 22 13.31 -26.29 -12.95
N MET A 23 13.88 -25.10 -12.83
CA MET A 23 13.84 -24.31 -11.61
C MET A 23 13.11 -23.01 -11.87
N ARG A 24 12.22 -22.65 -10.95
CA ARG A 24 11.65 -21.30 -10.88
C ARG A 24 12.46 -20.50 -9.87
N LEU A 25 12.99 -19.40 -10.32
CA LEU A 25 13.78 -18.49 -9.49
C LEU A 25 13.05 -17.17 -9.32
N SER A 26 13.10 -16.60 -8.12
CA SER A 26 12.93 -15.18 -7.92
C SER A 26 14.29 -14.51 -8.08
N VAL A 27 14.37 -13.51 -8.94
CA VAL A 27 15.60 -12.75 -9.14
C VAL A 27 15.34 -11.29 -8.81
N ILE A 28 16.17 -10.73 -7.97
CA ILE A 28 16.11 -9.33 -7.55
C ILE A 28 17.38 -8.67 -8.06
N ALA A 29 17.21 -7.58 -8.81
CA ALA A 29 18.31 -6.74 -9.27
C ALA A 29 18.26 -5.42 -8.52
N ILE A 30 19.29 -5.11 -7.77
CA ILE A 30 19.41 -3.88 -6.97
C ILE A 30 20.52 -3.03 -7.58
N PRO A 31 20.25 -1.75 -7.95
CA PRO A 31 21.31 -0.85 -8.43
C PRO A 31 22.42 -0.73 -7.37
N ASN A 32 23.67 -0.86 -7.80
CA ASN A 32 24.83 -0.73 -6.91
C ASN A 32 24.88 0.64 -6.23
N GLU A 33 24.43 1.67 -6.91
CA GLU A 33 24.34 3.05 -6.37
C GLU A 33 23.48 3.11 -5.09
N ILE A 34 22.33 2.41 -5.08
CA ILE A 34 21.47 2.34 -3.89
C ILE A 34 22.20 1.66 -2.74
N ILE A 35 22.91 0.55 -3.02
CA ILE A 35 23.67 -0.17 -1.98
C ILE A 35 24.75 0.74 -1.41
N SER A 36 25.53 1.38 -2.27
CA SER A 36 26.60 2.30 -1.87
C SER A 36 26.08 3.47 -1.03
N SER A 37 24.93 4.05 -1.37
CA SER A 37 24.32 5.12 -0.58
C SER A 37 23.97 4.68 0.85
N TYR A 38 23.50 3.47 1.05
CA TYR A 38 23.25 2.93 2.39
C TYR A 38 24.57 2.60 3.14
N GLU A 39 25.60 2.14 2.43
CA GLU A 39 26.93 1.90 3.01
C GLU A 39 27.57 3.21 3.48
N GLU A 40 27.51 4.27 2.68
CA GLU A 40 27.99 5.61 3.03
C GLU A 40 27.23 6.17 4.23
N LEU A 41 25.89 6.12 4.22
CA LEU A 41 25.08 6.57 5.34
C LEU A 41 25.44 5.85 6.65
N ALA A 42 25.61 4.52 6.58
CA ALA A 42 25.98 3.73 7.75
C ALA A 42 27.40 4.12 8.27
N ALA A 43 28.35 4.34 7.35
CA ALA A 43 29.69 4.76 7.71
C ALA A 43 29.70 6.15 8.38
N ASP A 44 28.93 7.10 7.87
CA ASP A 44 28.77 8.44 8.43
C ASP A 44 28.16 8.39 9.83
N CYS A 45 27.21 7.50 10.04
CA CYS A 45 26.59 7.24 11.33
C CYS A 45 27.45 6.36 12.26
N ARG A 46 28.62 5.88 11.81
CA ARG A 46 29.47 4.91 12.53
C ARG A 46 28.74 3.62 12.88
N LEU A 47 27.86 3.17 11.99
CA LEU A 47 27.11 1.93 12.13
C LEU A 47 27.72 0.84 11.23
N GLN A 48 27.62 -0.39 11.69
CA GLN A 48 27.99 -1.56 10.89
C GLN A 48 26.73 -2.15 10.26
N ILE A 49 26.68 -2.24 8.93
CA ILE A 49 25.61 -2.93 8.23
C ILE A 49 25.77 -4.44 8.46
N VAL A 50 24.76 -5.07 9.02
CA VAL A 50 24.70 -6.52 9.23
C VAL A 50 24.02 -7.19 8.03
N ALA A 51 22.97 -6.55 7.49
CA ALA A 51 22.25 -7.03 6.32
C ALA A 51 21.54 -5.86 5.63
N LEU A 52 21.44 -5.95 4.30
CA LEU A 52 20.56 -5.14 3.49
C LEU A 52 19.49 -6.07 2.92
N ASP A 53 18.23 -5.70 3.09
CA ASP A 53 17.10 -6.48 2.59
C ASP A 53 16.16 -5.56 1.79
N TYR A 54 15.36 -6.14 0.90
CA TYR A 54 14.39 -5.37 0.16
C TYR A 54 12.99 -5.47 0.79
N SER A 55 12.20 -4.44 0.60
CA SER A 55 10.87 -4.32 1.23
C SER A 55 9.93 -5.49 0.91
N GLY A 56 10.10 -6.13 -0.25
CA GLY A 56 9.30 -7.30 -0.63
C GLY A 56 9.56 -8.52 0.25
N ASN A 57 10.80 -8.76 0.69
CA ASN A 57 11.07 -9.84 1.64
C ASN A 57 10.53 -9.49 3.03
N ALA A 58 10.65 -8.24 3.48
CA ALA A 58 10.05 -7.81 4.73
C ALA A 58 8.54 -8.06 4.76
N ILE A 59 7.83 -7.71 3.67
CA ILE A 59 6.39 -7.99 3.51
C ILE A 59 6.13 -9.50 3.50
N LYS A 60 6.93 -10.31 2.78
CA LYS A 60 6.83 -11.77 2.79
C LYS A 60 6.91 -12.33 4.21
N GLN A 61 7.90 -11.89 5.00
CA GLN A 61 8.07 -12.34 6.39
C GLN A 61 6.88 -11.92 7.27
N LEU A 62 6.38 -10.70 7.11
CA LEU A 62 5.17 -10.23 7.78
C LEU A 62 3.98 -11.12 7.44
N MET A 63 3.73 -11.38 6.14
CA MET A 63 2.63 -12.20 5.66
C MET A 63 2.69 -13.62 6.20
N LEU A 64 3.88 -14.21 6.29
CA LEU A 64 4.07 -15.56 6.83
C LEU A 64 3.72 -15.65 8.30
N ARG A 65 4.00 -14.60 9.08
CA ARG A 65 3.82 -14.60 10.53
C ARG A 65 2.44 -14.17 10.97
N GLU A 66 1.89 -13.14 10.31
CA GLU A 66 0.72 -12.41 10.81
C GLU A 66 -0.57 -12.70 10.01
N ILE A 67 -0.44 -13.18 8.75
CA ILE A 67 -1.61 -13.38 7.89
C ILE A 67 -1.97 -14.86 7.84
N PRO A 68 -3.17 -15.26 8.32
CA PRO A 68 -3.63 -16.64 8.26
C PRO A 68 -4.07 -17.04 6.84
N GLY A 69 -4.14 -18.34 6.61
CA GLY A 69 -4.61 -18.94 5.36
C GLY A 69 -3.49 -19.21 4.35
N ASP A 70 -3.82 -19.97 3.30
CA ASP A 70 -2.87 -20.35 2.26
C ASP A 70 -2.65 -19.21 1.27
N ILE A 71 -3.74 -18.60 0.78
CA ILE A 71 -3.66 -17.44 -0.08
C ILE A 71 -3.65 -16.18 0.78
N LYS A 72 -2.55 -15.45 0.70
CA LYS A 72 -2.33 -14.23 1.46
C LYS A 72 -2.14 -13.07 0.49
N ALA A 73 -2.83 -11.97 0.71
CA ALA A 73 -2.68 -10.78 -0.12
C ALA A 73 -2.48 -9.54 0.75
N THR A 74 -1.54 -8.69 0.33
CA THR A 74 -1.32 -7.37 0.93
C THR A 74 -1.30 -6.29 -0.15
N ILE A 75 -1.78 -5.12 0.23
CA ILE A 75 -1.53 -3.86 -0.48
C ILE A 75 -0.73 -2.97 0.46
N LYS A 76 0.52 -2.72 0.12
CA LYS A 76 1.33 -1.70 0.78
C LYS A 76 1.14 -0.39 0.01
N ILE A 77 0.64 0.64 0.67
CA ILE A 77 0.48 1.98 0.09
C ILE A 77 1.39 2.93 0.84
N ASP A 78 2.35 3.48 0.13
CA ASP A 78 3.25 4.52 0.63
C ASP A 78 2.90 5.88 -0.02
N GLU A 79 3.79 6.84 0.09
CA GLU A 79 3.59 8.19 -0.43
C GLU A 79 3.41 8.21 -1.96
N THR A 80 4.31 7.61 -2.71
CA THR A 80 4.36 7.70 -4.19
C THR A 80 4.17 6.38 -4.91
N ILE A 81 4.35 5.26 -4.21
CA ILE A 81 4.31 3.91 -4.79
C ILE A 81 3.46 3.01 -3.91
N SER A 82 2.66 2.17 -4.55
CA SER A 82 1.97 1.08 -3.87
C SER A 82 2.44 -0.26 -4.41
N THR A 83 2.44 -1.28 -3.55
CA THR A 83 2.87 -2.63 -3.91
C THR A 83 1.80 -3.63 -3.53
N ILE A 84 1.36 -4.43 -4.52
CA ILE A 84 0.50 -5.59 -4.26
C ILE A 84 1.39 -6.82 -4.19
N THR A 85 1.22 -7.61 -3.14
CA THR A 85 1.87 -8.91 -2.98
C THR A 85 0.82 -9.97 -2.71
N VAL A 86 0.84 -11.05 -3.51
CA VAL A 86 0.01 -12.24 -3.30
C VAL A 86 0.91 -13.45 -3.13
N MET A 87 0.66 -14.21 -2.07
CA MET A 87 1.37 -15.44 -1.74
C MET A 87 0.42 -16.63 -1.72
N ASP A 88 0.96 -17.79 -2.07
CA ASP A 88 0.35 -19.10 -1.92
C ASP A 88 1.29 -19.96 -1.06
N GLY A 89 0.89 -20.22 0.18
CA GLY A 89 1.78 -20.76 1.20
C GLY A 89 2.92 -19.78 1.51
N ASP A 90 4.15 -20.21 1.28
CA ASP A 90 5.39 -19.43 1.43
C ASP A 90 5.93 -18.83 0.11
N ILE A 91 5.21 -19.05 -0.99
CA ILE A 91 5.64 -18.66 -2.33
C ILE A 91 4.94 -17.38 -2.78
N ILE A 92 5.72 -16.36 -3.15
CA ILE A 92 5.19 -15.17 -3.82
C ILE A 92 4.74 -15.55 -5.24
N LYS A 93 3.43 -15.47 -5.49
CA LYS A 93 2.84 -15.71 -6.82
C LYS A 93 2.76 -14.44 -7.66
N LEU A 94 2.56 -13.31 -7.01
CA LEU A 94 2.50 -12.00 -7.63
C LEU A 94 3.11 -10.96 -6.70
N GLN A 95 3.98 -10.11 -7.25
CA GLN A 95 4.37 -8.85 -6.64
C GLN A 95 4.42 -7.79 -7.73
N ARG A 96 3.70 -6.70 -7.57
CA ARG A 96 3.62 -5.61 -8.55
C ARG A 96 3.61 -4.27 -7.86
N ASN A 97 4.44 -3.38 -8.40
CA ASN A 97 4.43 -1.97 -8.03
C ASN A 97 3.44 -1.22 -8.93
N VAL A 98 2.75 -0.28 -8.32
CA VAL A 98 1.85 0.68 -8.93
C VAL A 98 2.42 2.05 -8.61
N ASN A 99 2.69 2.88 -9.63
CA ASN A 99 3.31 4.20 -9.45
C ASN A 99 2.28 5.25 -9.04
N TYR A 100 1.50 4.92 -8.03
CA TYR A 100 0.53 5.77 -7.35
C TYR A 100 0.59 5.48 -5.86
N GLY A 101 0.48 6.52 -5.05
CA GLY A 101 0.46 6.44 -3.59
C GLY A 101 -0.52 7.45 -3.02
N LEU A 102 -0.21 8.00 -1.86
CA LEU A 102 -1.07 8.93 -1.13
C LEU A 102 -0.61 10.39 -1.22
N ALA A 103 0.50 10.69 -1.93
CA ALA A 103 1.05 12.05 -1.99
C ALA A 103 0.00 13.08 -2.37
N ASP A 104 -0.69 12.88 -3.50
CA ASP A 104 -1.69 13.81 -4.02
C ASP A 104 -2.89 13.96 -3.05
N ALA A 105 -3.28 12.86 -2.38
CA ALA A 105 -4.36 12.89 -1.39
C ALA A 105 -3.97 13.66 -0.11
N ILE A 106 -2.72 13.56 0.30
CA ILE A 106 -2.18 14.31 1.44
C ILE A 106 -2.03 15.80 1.07
N GLU A 107 -1.60 16.11 -0.15
CA GLU A 107 -1.51 17.48 -0.67
C GLU A 107 -2.88 18.18 -0.66
N GLU A 108 -3.95 17.50 -1.09
CA GLU A 108 -5.32 18.04 -0.99
C GLU A 108 -5.71 18.39 0.45
N ILE A 109 -5.27 17.61 1.44
CA ILE A 109 -5.53 17.89 2.86
C ILE A 109 -4.71 19.10 3.31
N GLN A 110 -3.44 19.20 2.89
CA GLN A 110 -2.57 20.35 3.21
C GLN A 110 -3.15 21.66 2.68
N ASP A 111 -3.62 21.64 1.43
CA ASP A 111 -4.12 22.82 0.72
C ASP A 111 -5.55 23.22 1.12
N SER A 112 -6.22 22.39 1.90
CA SER A 112 -7.64 22.61 2.24
C SER A 112 -7.90 23.81 3.16
N GLU A 113 -6.92 24.30 3.89
CA GLU A 113 -7.02 25.34 4.94
C GLU A 113 -8.02 25.02 6.08
N LEU A 114 -8.68 23.85 6.03
CA LEU A 114 -9.69 23.43 7.02
C LEU A 114 -9.10 23.09 8.38
N PHE A 115 -7.81 22.73 8.39
CA PHE A 115 -7.13 22.23 9.59
C PHE A 115 -5.94 23.12 10.00
N GLY A 116 -5.78 24.30 9.36
CA GLY A 116 -4.72 25.27 9.62
C GLY A 116 -4.21 25.92 8.33
N GLU A 117 -3.58 27.08 8.46
CA GLU A 117 -3.10 27.84 7.29
C GLU A 117 -1.90 27.19 6.58
N TYR A 118 -1.10 26.38 7.28
CA TYR A 118 0.09 25.75 6.73
C TYR A 118 0.33 24.40 7.39
N LEU A 119 -0.32 23.36 6.89
CA LEU A 119 -0.03 22.01 7.35
C LEU A 119 1.27 21.50 6.73
N SER A 120 2.18 20.98 7.54
CA SER A 120 3.27 20.15 7.02
C SER A 120 2.72 18.82 6.49
N PHE A 121 3.51 18.11 5.68
CA PHE A 121 3.14 16.75 5.23
C PHE A 121 2.81 15.84 6.41
N THR A 122 3.62 15.89 7.48
CA THR A 122 3.40 15.06 8.68
C THR A 122 2.10 15.41 9.39
N ASP A 123 1.76 16.72 9.49
CA ASP A 123 0.51 17.15 10.11
C ASP A 123 -0.71 16.71 9.29
N ALA A 124 -0.62 16.80 7.96
CA ALA A 124 -1.68 16.34 7.05
C ALA A 124 -1.88 14.81 7.15
N VAL A 125 -0.81 14.04 7.28
CA VAL A 125 -0.87 12.59 7.56
C VAL A 125 -1.59 12.33 8.90
N ASP A 126 -1.29 13.11 9.93
CA ASP A 126 -1.95 12.99 11.23
C ASP A 126 -3.43 13.38 11.19
N VAL A 127 -3.79 14.36 10.37
CA VAL A 127 -5.21 14.68 10.08
C VAL A 127 -5.88 13.48 9.38
N ALA A 128 -5.27 12.94 8.32
CA ALA A 128 -5.79 11.79 7.58
C ALA A 128 -5.96 10.53 8.45
N ARG A 129 -5.10 10.36 9.45
CA ARG A 129 -5.21 9.27 10.44
C ARG A 129 -6.40 9.44 11.37
N ARG A 130 -6.64 10.67 11.85
CA ARG A 130 -7.66 10.97 12.88
C ARG A 130 -9.05 11.27 12.29
N LYS A 131 -9.10 11.78 11.06
CA LYS A 131 -10.33 12.19 10.41
C LYS A 131 -10.52 11.49 9.07
N THR A 132 -11.75 11.05 8.79
CA THR A 132 -12.08 10.43 7.51
C THR A 132 -12.24 11.50 6.43
N CYS A 133 -11.14 11.82 5.75
CA CYS A 133 -11.11 12.75 4.62
C CYS A 133 -11.51 12.08 3.29
N LEU A 134 -12.35 11.05 3.34
CA LEU A 134 -12.82 10.28 2.20
C LEU A 134 -14.36 10.29 2.12
N GLU A 135 -14.88 10.31 0.91
CA GLU A 135 -16.29 10.04 0.66
C GLU A 135 -16.50 8.52 0.57
N LEU A 136 -17.23 7.97 1.53
CA LEU A 136 -17.50 6.55 1.61
C LEU A 136 -18.94 6.27 1.17
N LYS A 137 -19.12 5.33 0.23
CA LYS A 137 -20.45 4.82 -0.10
C LYS A 137 -21.01 4.11 1.12
N SER A 138 -22.11 4.62 1.65
CA SER A 138 -22.81 3.99 2.77
C SER A 138 -23.82 2.98 2.21
N ASP A 139 -23.70 1.70 2.55
CA ASP A 139 -24.68 0.67 2.21
C ASP A 139 -25.96 0.79 3.07
N VAL A 140 -25.96 1.66 4.03
CA VAL A 140 -27.11 1.96 4.88
C VAL A 140 -27.29 3.47 4.92
N ILE A 141 -28.46 3.93 4.49
CA ILE A 141 -28.97 5.26 4.81
C ILE A 141 -29.13 5.32 6.34
N GLN A 142 -28.04 5.51 7.05
CA GLN A 142 -28.13 6.03 8.41
C GLN A 142 -28.51 7.50 8.22
N PRO A 143 -29.60 7.95 8.88
CA PRO A 143 -29.85 9.38 8.94
C PRO A 143 -28.54 10.00 9.45
N GLU A 144 -27.97 10.90 8.65
CA GLU A 144 -26.84 11.70 9.05
C GLU A 144 -27.25 12.35 10.38
N ILE A 145 -26.77 11.77 11.48
CA ILE A 145 -26.65 12.57 12.67
C ILE A 145 -25.59 13.57 12.23
N GLU A 146 -26.05 14.76 11.89
CA GLU A 146 -25.24 15.97 11.75
C GLU A 146 -24.53 16.22 13.10
N ASN A 147 -23.60 15.36 13.44
CA ASN A 147 -22.56 15.73 14.35
C ASN A 147 -21.66 16.62 13.51
N ALA A 148 -21.91 17.93 13.60
CA ALA A 148 -21.01 18.92 13.07
C ALA A 148 -19.58 18.49 13.45
N GLU A 149 -18.80 18.09 12.43
CA GLU A 149 -17.42 17.72 12.67
C GLU A 149 -16.73 18.95 13.23
N ARG A 150 -15.99 18.78 14.31
CA ARG A 150 -15.28 19.85 14.98
C ARG A 150 -13.80 19.70 14.73
N ASP A 151 -13.12 20.82 14.62
CA ASP A 151 -11.66 20.86 14.62
C ASP A 151 -11.10 20.43 15.99
N ASP A 152 -9.79 20.32 16.11
CA ASP A 152 -9.14 19.96 17.37
C ASP A 152 -9.34 21.00 18.48
N MET A 153 -9.85 22.19 18.14
CA MET A 153 -10.21 23.28 19.06
C MET A 153 -11.71 23.35 19.37
N GLY A 154 -12.51 22.44 18.79
CA GLY A 154 -13.95 22.34 19.04
C GLY A 154 -14.83 23.24 18.17
N HIS A 155 -14.29 23.92 17.15
CA HIS A 155 -15.04 24.71 16.20
C HIS A 155 -15.72 23.82 15.17
N GLU A 156 -16.94 24.18 14.75
CA GLU A 156 -17.62 23.48 13.65
C GLU A 156 -16.82 23.66 12.35
N ILE A 157 -16.47 22.53 11.72
CA ILE A 157 -15.87 22.54 10.40
C ILE A 157 -16.96 22.90 9.39
N ASP A 158 -16.64 23.79 8.46
CA ASP A 158 -17.53 24.14 7.34
C ASP A 158 -17.86 22.86 6.55
N SER A 159 -19.10 22.38 6.69
CA SER A 159 -19.55 21.11 6.13
C SER A 159 -19.44 21.06 4.60
N GLU A 160 -19.66 22.17 3.90
CA GLU A 160 -19.53 22.23 2.45
C GLU A 160 -18.06 22.18 2.00
N ARG A 161 -17.18 22.87 2.70
CA ARG A 161 -15.74 22.79 2.44
C ARG A 161 -15.20 21.39 2.71
N PHE A 162 -15.64 20.76 3.79
CA PHE A 162 -15.20 19.41 4.13
C PHE A 162 -15.74 18.37 3.13
N LYS A 163 -16.96 18.51 2.65
CA LYS A 163 -17.52 17.69 1.58
C LYS A 163 -16.72 17.84 0.29
N LYS A 164 -16.33 19.07 -0.06
CA LYS A 164 -15.47 19.32 -1.23
C LYS A 164 -14.11 18.67 -1.07
N LEU A 165 -13.49 18.78 0.11
CA LEU A 165 -12.22 18.10 0.40
C LEU A 165 -12.33 16.60 0.19
N ARG A 166 -13.35 15.95 0.75
CA ARG A 166 -13.58 14.50 0.57
C ARG A 166 -13.69 14.11 -0.90
N ALA A 167 -14.44 14.87 -1.68
CA ALA A 167 -14.57 14.61 -3.12
C ALA A 167 -13.23 14.76 -3.86
N ASN A 168 -12.43 15.77 -3.53
CA ASN A 168 -11.11 15.98 -4.12
C ASN A 168 -10.16 14.82 -3.77
N VAL A 169 -10.09 14.46 -2.49
CA VAL A 169 -9.23 13.34 -2.03
C VAL A 169 -9.64 12.03 -2.73
N ASN A 170 -10.92 11.74 -2.87
CA ASN A 170 -11.38 10.56 -3.61
C ASN A 170 -10.96 10.62 -5.09
N TYR A 171 -11.02 11.80 -5.69
CA TYR A 171 -10.61 11.98 -7.08
C TYR A 171 -9.12 11.68 -7.28
N THR A 172 -8.24 12.15 -6.38
CA THR A 172 -6.80 11.85 -6.47
C THR A 172 -6.50 10.37 -6.35
N LEU A 173 -7.30 9.61 -5.60
CA LEU A 173 -7.13 8.17 -5.40
C LEU A 173 -7.67 7.31 -6.55
N ALA A 174 -8.42 7.87 -7.50
CA ALA A 174 -9.08 7.09 -8.55
C ALA A 174 -8.11 6.26 -9.40
N ASN A 175 -6.94 6.82 -9.76
CA ASN A 175 -5.92 6.13 -10.53
C ASN A 175 -5.24 5.01 -9.74
N LEU A 176 -5.00 5.23 -8.46
CA LEU A 176 -4.49 4.20 -7.53
C LEU A 176 -5.46 3.03 -7.49
N VAL A 177 -6.73 3.27 -7.16
CA VAL A 177 -7.77 2.26 -7.03
C VAL A 177 -7.93 1.46 -8.34
N SER A 178 -8.03 2.15 -9.48
CA SER A 178 -8.13 1.51 -10.79
C SER A 178 -6.91 0.64 -11.12
N SER A 179 -5.71 1.09 -10.77
CA SER A 179 -4.49 0.33 -11.03
C SER A 179 -4.36 -0.89 -10.12
N LEU A 180 -4.75 -0.77 -8.85
CA LEU A 180 -4.82 -1.89 -7.91
C LEU A 180 -5.82 -2.95 -8.41
N GLY A 181 -7.01 -2.53 -8.85
CA GLY A 181 -8.04 -3.41 -9.40
C GLY A 181 -7.52 -4.23 -10.58
N ARG A 182 -6.89 -3.59 -11.57
CA ARG A 182 -6.30 -4.30 -12.72
C ARG A 182 -5.28 -5.38 -12.32
N VAL A 183 -4.46 -5.12 -11.31
CA VAL A 183 -3.45 -6.10 -10.85
C VAL A 183 -4.12 -7.28 -10.15
N ILE A 184 -5.14 -7.03 -9.34
CA ILE A 184 -5.91 -8.08 -8.66
C ILE A 184 -6.66 -8.93 -9.68
N ASP A 185 -7.36 -8.33 -10.63
CA ASP A 185 -8.08 -9.01 -11.70
C ASP A 185 -7.15 -9.88 -12.56
N TYR A 186 -5.95 -9.37 -12.84
CA TYR A 186 -4.93 -10.14 -13.55
C TYR A 186 -4.54 -11.41 -12.78
N TYR A 187 -4.32 -11.30 -11.47
CA TYR A 187 -4.03 -12.47 -10.65
C TYR A 187 -5.21 -13.44 -10.64
N GLN A 188 -6.41 -12.94 -10.37
CA GLN A 188 -7.62 -13.76 -10.20
C GLN A 188 -7.98 -14.50 -11.50
N SER A 189 -7.85 -13.86 -12.66
CA SER A 189 -8.14 -14.48 -13.96
C SER A 189 -7.24 -15.69 -14.28
N ARG A 190 -6.07 -15.77 -13.65
CA ARG A 190 -5.09 -16.86 -13.84
C ARG A 190 -5.06 -17.88 -12.73
N ASN A 191 -5.75 -17.61 -11.61
CA ASN A 191 -5.73 -18.43 -10.40
C ASN A 191 -7.16 -18.63 -9.87
N VAL A 192 -8.06 -19.08 -10.73
CA VAL A 192 -9.50 -19.24 -10.41
C VAL A 192 -9.71 -20.19 -9.21
N ASP A 193 -8.91 -21.25 -9.13
CA ASP A 193 -9.00 -22.24 -8.03
C ASP A 193 -8.31 -21.76 -6.73
N ARG A 194 -7.67 -20.60 -6.76
CA ARG A 194 -6.91 -20.01 -5.65
C ARG A 194 -7.30 -18.55 -5.44
N PRO A 195 -8.57 -18.26 -5.09
CA PRO A 195 -9.08 -16.91 -4.95
C PRO A 195 -8.46 -16.19 -3.76
N ILE A 196 -8.33 -14.88 -3.90
CA ILE A 196 -8.04 -13.98 -2.78
C ILE A 196 -9.33 -13.85 -1.95
N ASP A 197 -9.28 -14.22 -0.66
CA ASP A 197 -10.40 -14.06 0.27
C ASP A 197 -10.42 -12.64 0.87
N ARG A 198 -9.27 -12.17 1.29
CA ARG A 198 -9.10 -10.85 1.90
C ARG A 198 -7.75 -10.25 1.59
N ILE A 199 -7.66 -8.94 1.70
CA ILE A 199 -6.45 -8.17 1.45
C ILE A 199 -6.10 -7.38 2.71
N PHE A 200 -4.85 -7.44 3.12
CA PHE A 200 -4.35 -6.68 4.26
C PHE A 200 -3.68 -5.41 3.79
N LEU A 201 -4.12 -4.28 4.33
CA LEU A 201 -3.56 -2.98 4.04
C LEU A 201 -2.38 -2.70 4.97
N VAL A 202 -1.26 -2.26 4.43
CA VAL A 202 -0.04 -1.95 5.19
C VAL A 202 0.61 -0.66 4.67
N GLY A 203 1.59 -0.14 5.42
CA GLY A 203 2.24 1.12 5.10
C GLY A 203 1.39 2.33 5.48
N LEU A 204 1.66 3.48 4.87
CA LEU A 204 0.95 4.73 5.13
C LEU A 204 -0.57 4.60 4.91
N GLY A 205 -0.97 3.75 3.96
CA GLY A 205 -2.39 3.50 3.66
C GLY A 205 -3.16 2.85 4.81
N ALA A 206 -2.51 2.05 5.65
CA ALA A 206 -3.15 1.44 6.81
C ALA A 206 -3.57 2.46 7.87
N ASP A 207 -2.85 3.57 7.93
CA ASP A 207 -3.13 4.69 8.86
C ASP A 207 -4.14 5.70 8.29
N PHE A 208 -4.44 5.65 6.99
CA PHE A 208 -5.36 6.59 6.36
C PHE A 208 -6.81 6.21 6.68
N SER A 209 -7.48 7.02 7.50
CA SER A 209 -8.83 6.75 8.01
C SER A 209 -9.85 6.55 6.88
N GLY A 210 -10.51 5.40 6.86
CA GLY A 210 -11.53 5.04 5.88
C GLY A 210 -11.00 4.42 4.58
N LEU A 211 -9.68 4.39 4.34
CA LEU A 211 -9.13 3.88 3.08
C LEU A 211 -9.40 2.39 2.88
N SER A 212 -9.31 1.57 3.94
CA SER A 212 -9.66 0.15 3.84
C SER A 212 -11.12 -0.06 3.42
N LYS A 213 -12.04 0.79 3.89
CA LYS A 213 -13.45 0.75 3.52
C LYS A 213 -13.68 1.22 2.08
N LEU A 214 -13.01 2.30 1.65
CA LEU A 214 -13.02 2.74 0.26
C LEU A 214 -12.55 1.61 -0.67
N LEU A 215 -11.39 1.02 -0.39
CA LEU A 215 -10.83 -0.06 -1.19
C LEU A 215 -11.72 -1.31 -1.18
N THR A 216 -12.37 -1.63 -0.05
CA THR A 216 -13.34 -2.74 0.00
C THR A 216 -14.49 -2.52 -0.97
N ASN A 217 -15.05 -1.32 -0.99
CA ASN A 217 -16.18 -0.97 -1.86
C ASN A 217 -15.80 -0.94 -3.35
N GLU A 218 -14.61 -0.41 -3.66
CA GLU A 218 -14.20 -0.22 -5.05
C GLU A 218 -13.59 -1.48 -5.68
N LEU A 219 -12.88 -2.29 -4.89
CA LEU A 219 -12.22 -3.51 -5.37
C LEU A 219 -13.08 -4.76 -5.25
N ASN A 220 -14.19 -4.71 -4.52
CA ASN A 220 -15.05 -5.87 -4.19
C ASN A 220 -14.30 -7.00 -3.45
N TYR A 221 -13.31 -6.65 -2.66
CA TYR A 221 -12.58 -7.55 -1.77
C TYR A 221 -12.62 -7.03 -0.35
N LYS A 222 -12.66 -7.91 0.63
CA LYS A 222 -12.53 -7.49 2.02
C LYS A 222 -11.11 -6.98 2.27
N VAL A 223 -10.95 -5.66 2.43
CA VAL A 223 -9.68 -4.99 2.79
C VAL A 223 -9.70 -4.65 4.28
N ILE A 224 -8.67 -5.05 5.02
CA ILE A 224 -8.54 -4.89 6.48
C ILE A 224 -7.14 -4.40 6.84
#